data_b254800390ea79d8525ebce96466977e
#
_entry.id   b254800390ea79d8525ebce96466977e
#
_cell.length_a   1.000
_cell.length_b   1.000
_cell.length_c   1.000
_cell.angle_alpha   90.00
_cell.angle_beta   90.00
_cell.angle_gamma   90.00
#
_symmetry.space_group_name_H-M   'P 1'
#
loop_
_entity.id
_entity.type
_entity.pdbx_description
1 polymer ?
#
loop_
_entity_poly.entity_id
_entity_poly.type
_entity_poly.pdbx_seq_one_letter_code
_entity_poly.pdbx_strand_id
1 'polypeptide(L)'
;MATNEDYLSLSVREFAAVTAAKSPTPGGGSVAGAVGMMGVALGEMTLNFSKGKKKLAEHEPYYAHLSDRLEKARAMFAQLVDDDVAAYKLYQASSKLDDGPEKDEQVQLATAAAINVPREVTKLALAVMADMKELAGKCNTWLITDLMASATLCAAA
;
A
#
# COMPACT_ATOMS: atom_id res chain seq x y z
N MET A 1 27.46 -2.55 -5.60
CA MET A 1 26.32 -1.95 -6.35
C MET A 1 25.06 -2.36 -5.63
N ALA A 2 24.37 -1.42 -4.99
CA ALA A 2 23.05 -1.71 -4.42
C ALA A 2 22.10 -1.93 -5.60
N THR A 3 21.70 -3.15 -5.86
CA THR A 3 20.59 -3.43 -6.76
C THR A 3 19.36 -2.80 -6.11
N ASN A 4 18.82 -1.78 -6.78
CA ASN A 4 17.52 -1.25 -6.42
C ASN A 4 16.55 -2.38 -6.74
N GLU A 5 16.14 -3.12 -5.71
CA GLU A 5 15.23 -4.24 -5.84
C GLU A 5 13.82 -3.66 -5.98
N ASP A 6 13.47 -3.29 -7.21
CA ASP A 6 12.12 -2.85 -7.56
C ASP A 6 11.20 -4.08 -7.61
N TYR A 7 10.69 -4.47 -6.45
CA TYR A 7 9.80 -5.62 -6.32
C TYR A 7 8.46 -5.42 -7.03
N LEU A 8 8.03 -4.18 -7.23
CA LEU A 8 6.77 -3.89 -7.92
C LEU A 8 6.88 -4.00 -9.45
N SER A 9 8.09 -4.04 -10.01
CA SER A 9 8.31 -4.35 -11.42
C SER A 9 8.17 -5.84 -11.76
N LEU A 10 8.16 -6.71 -10.75
CA LEU A 10 8.00 -8.14 -10.91
C LEU A 10 6.55 -8.51 -11.28
N SER A 11 6.38 -9.58 -12.03
CA SER A 11 5.05 -10.19 -12.14
C SER A 11 4.55 -10.67 -10.77
N VAL A 12 3.24 -10.77 -10.58
CA VAL A 12 2.65 -11.29 -9.32
C VAL A 12 3.22 -12.66 -8.97
N ARG A 13 3.49 -13.51 -9.96
CA ARG A 13 4.10 -14.83 -9.77
C ARG A 13 5.53 -14.72 -9.23
N GLU A 14 6.33 -13.85 -9.80
CA GLU A 14 7.71 -13.62 -9.37
C GLU A 14 7.76 -12.98 -7.99
N PHE A 15 6.91 -11.98 -7.73
CA PHE A 15 6.80 -11.36 -6.41
C PHE A 15 6.47 -12.40 -5.33
N ALA A 16 5.49 -13.28 -5.59
CA ALA A 16 5.15 -14.38 -4.67
C ALA A 16 6.33 -15.35 -4.48
N ALA A 17 7.07 -15.69 -5.55
CA ALA A 17 8.22 -16.59 -5.48
C ALA A 17 9.38 -16.01 -4.67
N VAL A 18 9.72 -14.73 -4.85
CA VAL A 18 10.79 -14.08 -4.08
C VAL A 18 10.37 -13.87 -2.62
N THR A 19 9.10 -13.60 -2.35
CA THR A 19 8.57 -13.53 -0.97
C THR A 19 8.66 -14.87 -0.25
N ALA A 20 8.42 -15.98 -0.96
CA ALA A 20 8.53 -17.33 -0.38
C ALA A 20 9.99 -17.81 -0.19
N ALA A 21 10.96 -17.12 -0.76
CA ALA A 21 12.36 -17.50 -0.69
C ALA A 21 12.94 -17.29 0.71
N LYS A 22 14.06 -17.93 1.01
CA LYS A 22 14.85 -17.67 2.23
C LYS A 22 15.63 -16.35 2.08
N SER A 23 14.89 -15.25 1.93
CA SER A 23 15.42 -13.88 1.85
C SER A 23 14.73 -13.00 2.89
N PRO A 24 15.40 -12.01 3.47
CA PRO A 24 14.79 -11.10 4.43
C PRO A 24 13.82 -10.11 3.79
N THR A 25 13.98 -9.83 2.50
CA THR A 25 13.11 -8.95 1.69
C THR A 25 12.72 -9.65 0.39
N PRO A 26 11.50 -9.39 -0.15
CA PRO A 26 10.41 -8.62 0.46
C PRO A 26 9.80 -9.35 1.66
N GLY A 27 9.44 -8.59 2.71
CA GLY A 27 8.83 -9.08 3.94
C GLY A 27 7.34 -8.78 4.05
N GLY A 28 6.82 -8.90 5.29
CA GLY A 28 5.40 -8.67 5.58
C GLY A 28 4.93 -7.25 5.25
N GLY A 29 5.74 -6.22 5.51
CA GLY A 29 5.41 -4.84 5.19
C GLY A 29 5.34 -4.58 3.68
N SER A 30 6.29 -5.14 2.91
CA SER A 30 6.25 -5.08 1.45
C SER A 30 5.01 -5.76 0.88
N VAL A 31 4.63 -6.94 1.42
CA VAL A 31 3.40 -7.65 1.01
C VAL A 31 2.16 -6.84 1.37
N ALA A 32 2.10 -6.27 2.57
CA ALA A 32 0.99 -5.42 3.01
C ALA A 32 0.80 -4.21 2.10
N GLY A 33 1.90 -3.50 1.76
CA GLY A 33 1.87 -2.39 0.80
C GLY A 33 1.33 -2.82 -0.58
N ALA A 34 1.80 -3.95 -1.12
CA ALA A 34 1.33 -4.48 -2.39
C ALA A 34 -0.16 -4.87 -2.36
N VAL A 35 -0.63 -5.49 -1.28
CA VAL A 35 -2.04 -5.86 -1.07
C VAL A 35 -2.91 -4.61 -0.96
N GLY A 36 -2.49 -3.60 -0.20
CA GLY A 36 -3.18 -2.32 -0.11
C GLY A 36 -3.29 -1.61 -1.47
N MET A 37 -2.20 -1.58 -2.23
CA MET A 37 -2.20 -1.04 -3.60
C MET A 37 -3.23 -1.74 -4.50
N MET A 38 -3.33 -3.07 -4.45
CA MET A 38 -4.33 -3.84 -5.20
C MET A 38 -5.76 -3.55 -4.73
N GLY A 39 -5.94 -3.38 -3.41
CA GLY A 39 -7.22 -2.97 -2.83
C GLY A 39 -7.68 -1.63 -3.37
N VAL A 40 -6.80 -0.61 -3.39
CA VAL A 40 -7.10 0.70 -3.97
C VAL A 40 -7.46 0.58 -5.45
N ALA A 41 -6.71 -0.22 -6.22
CA ALA A 41 -6.97 -0.39 -7.66
C ALA A 41 -8.38 -0.94 -7.96
N LEU A 42 -8.90 -1.87 -7.14
CA LEU A 42 -10.29 -2.34 -7.25
C LEU A 42 -11.31 -1.23 -6.90
N GLY A 43 -11.00 -0.38 -5.92
CA GLY A 43 -11.80 0.81 -5.61
C GLY A 43 -11.84 1.80 -6.78
N GLU A 44 -10.69 2.09 -7.38
CA GLU A 44 -10.58 2.91 -8.59
C GLU A 44 -11.38 2.32 -9.76
N MET A 45 -11.32 1.00 -9.96
CA MET A 45 -12.11 0.32 -10.98
C MET A 45 -13.62 0.53 -10.75
N THR A 46 -14.08 0.32 -9.52
CA THR A 46 -15.50 0.54 -9.15
C THR A 46 -15.93 1.99 -9.42
N LEU A 47 -15.08 2.96 -9.03
CA LEU A 47 -15.30 4.37 -9.31
C LEU A 47 -15.38 4.65 -10.81
N ASN A 48 -14.43 4.14 -11.58
CA ASN A 48 -14.37 4.38 -13.03
C ASN A 48 -15.59 3.80 -13.77
N PHE A 49 -16.11 2.65 -13.35
CA PHE A 49 -17.35 2.08 -13.87
C PHE A 49 -18.62 2.79 -13.39
N SER A 50 -18.51 3.71 -12.43
CA SER A 50 -19.63 4.53 -11.93
C SER A 50 -19.71 5.87 -12.65
N LYS A 51 -18.58 6.47 -13.04
CA LYS A 51 -18.48 7.73 -13.78
C LYS A 51 -19.27 7.69 -15.09
N GLY A 52 -19.89 8.81 -15.45
CA GLY A 52 -20.62 8.99 -16.70
C GLY A 52 -21.95 8.24 -16.79
N LYS A 53 -22.40 7.54 -15.75
CA LYS A 53 -23.71 6.88 -15.72
C LYS A 53 -24.80 7.89 -15.43
N LYS A 54 -25.80 8.00 -16.33
CA LYS A 54 -26.94 8.95 -16.17
C LYS A 54 -27.61 8.86 -14.81
N LYS A 55 -27.77 7.66 -14.25
CA LYS A 55 -28.41 7.43 -12.94
C LYS A 55 -27.56 7.87 -11.75
N LEU A 56 -26.28 8.15 -11.96
CA LEU A 56 -25.30 8.51 -10.92
C LEU A 56 -24.68 9.90 -11.17
N ALA A 57 -25.25 10.67 -12.12
CA ALA A 57 -24.71 11.96 -12.56
C ALA A 57 -24.59 12.99 -11.42
N GLU A 58 -25.45 12.91 -10.41
CA GLU A 58 -25.40 13.76 -9.22
C GLU A 58 -24.11 13.58 -8.39
N HIS A 59 -23.42 12.45 -8.55
CA HIS A 59 -22.21 12.12 -7.82
C HIS A 59 -20.91 12.49 -8.57
N GLU A 60 -20.98 13.03 -9.79
CA GLU A 60 -19.76 13.35 -10.60
C GLU A 60 -18.76 14.26 -9.87
N PRO A 61 -19.18 15.32 -9.14
CA PRO A 61 -18.22 16.12 -8.37
C PRO A 61 -17.48 15.32 -7.28
N TYR A 62 -18.20 14.40 -6.62
CA TYR A 62 -17.61 13.49 -5.63
C TYR A 62 -16.62 12.52 -6.29
N TYR A 63 -16.94 11.97 -7.47
CA TYR A 63 -16.06 11.06 -8.18
C TYR A 63 -14.76 11.71 -8.63
N ALA A 64 -14.80 12.98 -9.07
CA ALA A 64 -13.61 13.72 -9.45
C ALA A 64 -12.63 13.85 -8.26
N HIS A 65 -13.16 14.20 -7.10
CA HIS A 65 -12.37 14.32 -5.88
C HIS A 65 -11.83 12.97 -5.38
N LEU A 66 -12.69 11.94 -5.37
CA LEU A 66 -12.29 10.60 -4.94
C LEU A 66 -11.25 9.99 -5.87
N SER A 67 -11.32 10.25 -7.19
CA SER A 67 -10.33 9.76 -8.16
C SER A 67 -8.92 10.22 -7.82
N ASP A 68 -8.74 11.51 -7.54
CA ASP A 68 -7.43 12.08 -7.15
C ASP A 68 -6.92 11.47 -5.83
N ARG A 69 -7.81 11.25 -4.86
CA ARG A 69 -7.45 10.63 -3.58
C ARG A 69 -6.99 9.19 -3.74
N LEU A 70 -7.72 8.37 -4.51
CA LEU A 70 -7.37 6.96 -4.72
C LEU A 70 -6.09 6.80 -5.52
N GLU A 71 -5.87 7.62 -6.56
CA GLU A 71 -4.62 7.61 -7.32
C GLU A 71 -3.41 7.90 -6.41
N LYS A 72 -3.52 8.92 -5.55
CA LYS A 72 -2.49 9.24 -4.55
C LYS A 72 -2.30 8.10 -3.55
N ALA A 73 -3.39 7.52 -3.04
CA ALA A 73 -3.33 6.40 -2.10
C ALA A 73 -2.62 5.18 -2.72
N ARG A 74 -2.91 4.87 -3.97
CA ARG A 74 -2.25 3.77 -4.70
C ARG A 74 -0.75 4.04 -4.86
N ALA A 75 -0.36 5.26 -5.21
CA ALA A 75 1.05 5.65 -5.30
C ALA A 75 1.75 5.60 -3.93
N MET A 76 1.07 6.01 -2.86
CA MET A 76 1.62 5.94 -1.49
C MET A 76 1.82 4.50 -1.03
N PHE A 77 0.89 3.58 -1.31
CA PHE A 77 1.10 2.16 -1.01
C PHE A 77 2.28 1.57 -1.77
N ALA A 78 2.47 1.95 -3.04
CA ALA A 78 3.64 1.54 -3.82
C ALA A 78 4.94 2.03 -3.16
N GLN A 79 5.00 3.29 -2.72
CA GLN A 79 6.16 3.85 -2.03
C GLN A 79 6.43 3.13 -0.70
N LEU A 80 5.39 2.74 0.04
CA LEU A 80 5.54 2.02 1.32
C LEU A 80 6.15 0.62 1.15
N VAL A 81 6.04 -0.01 -0.03
CA VAL A 81 6.76 -1.26 -0.35
C VAL A 81 8.27 -1.00 -0.37
N ASP A 82 8.70 0.08 -1.02
CA ASP A 82 10.12 0.47 -1.10
C ASP A 82 10.65 0.92 0.27
N ASP A 83 9.83 1.66 1.03
CA ASP A 83 10.18 2.14 2.37
C ASP A 83 10.38 0.98 3.36
N ASP A 84 9.59 -0.11 3.28
CA ASP A 84 9.77 -1.33 4.07
C ASP A 84 11.14 -1.96 3.82
N VAL A 85 11.51 -2.10 2.55
CA VAL A 85 12.83 -2.63 2.15
C VAL A 85 13.95 -1.74 2.63
N ALA A 86 13.80 -0.41 2.50
CA ALA A 86 14.80 0.56 2.94
C ALA A 86 14.98 0.54 4.47
N ALA A 87 13.88 0.47 5.22
CA ALA A 87 13.91 0.37 6.69
C ALA A 87 14.63 -0.91 7.15
N TYR A 88 14.38 -2.04 6.49
CA TYR A 88 15.08 -3.28 6.79
C TYR A 88 16.58 -3.19 6.48
N LYS A 89 16.98 -2.63 5.33
CA LYS A 89 18.40 -2.44 4.97
C LYS A 89 19.11 -1.53 5.96
N LEU A 90 18.45 -0.48 6.42
CA LEU A 90 18.98 0.43 7.45
C LEU A 90 19.23 -0.33 8.76
N TYR A 91 18.27 -1.16 9.19
CA TYR A 91 18.42 -2.00 10.39
C TYR A 91 19.60 -2.99 10.26
N GLN A 92 19.72 -3.65 9.11
CA GLN A 92 20.86 -4.55 8.87
C GLN A 92 22.21 -3.82 8.87
N ALA A 93 22.26 -2.60 8.35
CA ALA A 93 23.49 -1.82 8.34
C ALA A 93 23.89 -1.39 9.77
N SER A 94 22.92 -0.89 10.54
CA SER A 94 23.16 -0.44 11.93
C SER A 94 23.62 -1.57 12.84
N SER A 95 23.11 -2.80 12.63
CA SER A 95 23.49 -3.96 13.45
C SER A 95 24.95 -4.41 13.25
N LYS A 96 25.61 -3.99 12.18
CA LYS A 96 27.00 -4.34 11.84
C LYS A 96 28.03 -3.32 12.36
N LEU A 97 27.59 -2.20 12.91
CA LEU A 97 28.47 -1.20 13.50
C LEU A 97 29.08 -1.70 14.81
N ASP A 98 30.28 -1.21 15.14
CA ASP A 98 30.88 -1.44 16.45
C ASP A 98 30.08 -0.78 17.56
N ASP A 99 30.10 -1.37 18.75
CA ASP A 99 29.35 -0.87 19.91
C ASP A 99 29.82 0.55 20.28
N GLY A 100 28.87 1.47 20.38
CA GLY A 100 29.13 2.86 20.70
C GLY A 100 27.96 3.80 20.35
N PRO A 101 28.10 5.10 20.66
CA PRO A 101 27.03 6.07 20.45
C PRO A 101 26.53 6.15 19.01
N GLU A 102 27.39 5.96 18.03
CA GLU A 102 27.01 5.95 16.60
C GLU A 102 26.09 4.79 16.27
N LYS A 103 26.39 3.58 16.77
CA LYS A 103 25.52 2.41 16.63
C LYS A 103 24.17 2.65 17.29
N ASP A 104 24.17 3.17 18.51
CA ASP A 104 22.94 3.42 19.26
C ASP A 104 22.02 4.38 18.51
N GLU A 105 22.55 5.47 17.95
CA GLU A 105 21.79 6.42 17.14
C GLU A 105 21.23 5.77 15.87
N GLN A 106 22.05 5.02 15.14
CA GLN A 106 21.64 4.36 13.89
C GLN A 106 20.59 3.27 14.15
N VAL A 107 20.70 2.51 15.25
CA VAL A 107 19.70 1.51 15.65
C VAL A 107 18.38 2.20 16.03
N GLN A 108 18.40 3.34 16.72
CA GLN A 108 17.18 4.10 17.04
C GLN A 108 16.48 4.58 15.77
N LEU A 109 17.20 5.14 14.80
CA LEU A 109 16.66 5.59 13.52
C LEU A 109 16.05 4.41 12.73
N ALA A 110 16.78 3.30 12.64
CA ALA A 110 16.31 2.11 11.96
C ALA A 110 15.05 1.52 12.61
N THR A 111 15.02 1.48 13.94
CA THR A 111 13.86 1.02 14.70
C THR A 111 12.64 1.93 14.47
N ALA A 112 12.85 3.25 14.50
CA ALA A 112 11.78 4.21 14.22
C ALA A 112 11.21 4.03 12.80
N ALA A 113 12.07 3.84 11.79
CA ALA A 113 11.64 3.56 10.41
C ALA A 113 10.83 2.26 10.33
N ALA A 114 11.33 1.17 10.93
CA ALA A 114 10.67 -0.13 10.94
C ALA A 114 9.28 -0.11 11.63
N ILE A 115 9.07 0.76 12.62
CA ILE A 115 7.77 0.96 13.29
C ILE A 115 6.85 1.85 12.44
N ASN A 116 7.39 2.87 11.78
CA ASN A 116 6.59 3.87 11.09
C ASN A 116 5.97 3.31 9.80
N VAL A 117 6.67 2.48 9.03
CA VAL A 117 6.15 1.93 7.78
C VAL A 117 4.83 1.17 7.99
N PRO A 118 4.73 0.17 8.88
CA PRO A 118 3.45 -0.52 9.13
C PRO A 118 2.35 0.41 9.65
N ARG A 119 2.71 1.43 10.42
CA ARG A 119 1.75 2.44 10.92
C ARG A 119 1.17 3.27 9.77
N GLU A 120 1.98 3.69 8.81
CA GLU A 120 1.52 4.43 7.65
C GLU A 120 0.68 3.55 6.72
N VAL A 121 1.06 2.29 6.49
CA VAL A 121 0.22 1.30 5.78
C VAL A 121 -1.16 1.22 6.43
N THR A 122 -1.22 1.03 7.75
CA THR A 122 -2.49 0.92 8.49
C THR A 122 -3.35 2.18 8.38
N LYS A 123 -2.75 3.37 8.56
CA LYS A 123 -3.49 4.64 8.46
C LYS A 123 -4.06 4.86 7.07
N LEU A 124 -3.26 4.58 6.05
CA LEU A 124 -3.66 4.71 4.65
C LEU A 124 -4.78 3.73 4.32
N ALA A 125 -4.67 2.47 4.76
CA ALA A 125 -5.69 1.45 4.59
C ALA A 125 -7.03 1.86 5.22
N LEU A 126 -7.00 2.37 6.45
CA LEU A 126 -8.20 2.87 7.13
C LEU A 126 -8.85 4.05 6.39
N ALA A 127 -8.04 4.98 5.86
CA ALA A 127 -8.55 6.10 5.08
C ALA A 127 -9.23 5.63 3.77
N VAL A 128 -8.60 4.67 3.05
CA VAL A 128 -9.19 4.08 1.84
C VAL A 128 -10.47 3.31 2.16
N MET A 129 -10.51 2.54 3.25
CA MET A 129 -11.73 1.84 3.67
C MET A 129 -12.88 2.80 3.97
N ALA A 130 -12.60 3.98 4.55
CA ALA A 130 -13.61 5.02 4.74
C ALA A 130 -14.14 5.55 3.39
N ASP A 131 -13.26 5.76 2.42
CA ASP A 131 -13.64 6.15 1.05
C ASP A 131 -14.48 5.04 0.37
N MET A 132 -14.13 3.76 0.53
CA MET A 132 -14.91 2.64 -0.02
C MET A 132 -16.30 2.55 0.61
N LYS A 133 -16.40 2.78 1.92
CA LYS A 133 -17.69 2.82 2.63
C LYS A 133 -18.59 3.93 2.08
N GLU A 134 -18.04 5.11 1.82
CA GLU A 134 -18.80 6.22 1.25
C GLU A 134 -19.21 5.95 -0.21
N LEU A 135 -18.30 5.39 -1.00
CA LEU A 135 -18.55 5.02 -2.40
C LEU A 135 -19.65 3.95 -2.54
N ALA A 136 -19.83 3.06 -1.57
CA ALA A 136 -20.80 1.97 -1.62
C ALA A 136 -22.25 2.44 -1.89
N GLY A 137 -22.64 3.59 -1.34
CA GLY A 137 -23.94 4.19 -1.59
C GLY A 137 -24.05 4.98 -2.90
N LYS A 138 -22.97 5.15 -3.62
CA LYS A 138 -22.83 6.04 -4.78
C LYS A 138 -22.27 5.34 -6.01
N CYS A 139 -21.98 4.05 -5.94
CA CYS A 139 -21.35 3.31 -7.04
C CYS A 139 -22.35 2.56 -7.91
N ASN A 140 -21.82 2.09 -9.05
CA ASN A 140 -22.53 1.11 -9.86
C ASN A 140 -22.72 -0.19 -9.08
N THR A 141 -23.97 -0.54 -8.80
CA THR A 141 -24.32 -1.71 -7.98
C THR A 141 -23.83 -3.05 -8.51
N TRP A 142 -23.51 -3.15 -9.82
CA TRP A 142 -22.90 -4.34 -10.41
C TRP A 142 -21.46 -4.58 -9.92
N LEU A 143 -20.80 -3.54 -9.38
CA LEU A 143 -19.42 -3.60 -8.87
C LEU A 143 -19.35 -3.61 -7.34
N ILE A 144 -20.47 -3.84 -6.65
CA ILE A 144 -20.46 -3.83 -5.17
C ILE A 144 -19.57 -4.92 -4.58
N THR A 145 -19.48 -6.09 -5.24
CA THR A 145 -18.62 -7.18 -4.82
C THR A 145 -17.14 -6.85 -4.98
N ASP A 146 -16.77 -6.13 -6.05
CA ASP A 146 -15.41 -5.65 -6.26
C ASP A 146 -15.03 -4.58 -5.22
N LEU A 147 -15.98 -3.71 -4.86
CA LEU A 147 -15.80 -2.73 -3.80
C LEU A 147 -15.61 -3.40 -2.43
N MET A 148 -16.37 -4.47 -2.15
CA MET A 148 -16.18 -5.27 -0.94
C MET A 148 -14.81 -5.95 -0.92
N ALA A 149 -14.35 -6.50 -2.05
CA ALA A 149 -13.02 -7.06 -2.19
C ALA A 149 -11.93 -5.99 -1.98
N SER A 150 -12.11 -4.79 -2.52
CA SER A 150 -11.23 -3.63 -2.26
C SER A 150 -11.09 -3.35 -0.77
N ALA A 151 -12.22 -3.21 -0.05
CA ALA A 151 -12.20 -2.96 1.40
C ALA A 151 -11.55 -4.12 2.17
N THR A 152 -11.78 -5.37 1.76
CA THR A 152 -11.20 -6.56 2.41
C THR A 152 -9.68 -6.60 2.22
N LEU A 153 -9.17 -6.30 1.02
CA LEU A 153 -7.72 -6.21 0.77
C LEU A 153 -7.08 -5.08 1.58
N CYS A 154 -7.72 -3.91 1.65
CA CYS A 154 -7.23 -2.83 2.50
C CYS A 154 -7.23 -3.20 4.00
N ALA A 155 -8.21 -3.99 4.46
CA ALA A 155 -8.24 -4.47 5.84
C ALA A 155 -7.17 -5.54 6.13
N ALA A 156 -6.69 -6.25 5.11
CA ALA A 156 -5.63 -7.24 5.22
C ALA A 156 -4.22 -6.65 5.11
N ALA A 157 -4.10 -5.43 4.58
CA ALA A 157 -2.86 -4.68 4.48
C ALA A 157 -2.47 -4.07 5.82
#